data_59510979f72fd06df176b303a1d505cf
#
_entry.id   59510979f72fd06df176b303a1d505cf
#
_cell.length_a   1.000
_cell.length_b   1.000
_cell.length_c   1.000
_cell.angle_alpha   90.00
_cell.angle_beta   90.00
_cell.angle_gamma   90.00
#
_symmetry.space_group_name_H-M   'P 1'
#
loop_
_entity.id
_entity.type
_entity.pdbx_description
1 polymer ?
#
loop_
_entity_poly.entity_id
_entity_poly.type
_entity_poly.pdbx_seq_one_letter_code
_entity_poly.pdbx_strand_id
1 'polypeptide(L)'
;LRADKDNAYLSRKLAEILIKIPINTKIDHNLEGINESKLTENLEKLELHSLLKQVSTFKALFSKEGLSEKDNNLSFKERKIVNNNEDIELITLNETKDIPQIEPKIINNLEELNNFVAQIMKHTDKKKPIAIDTETTNLNPFKAELVGLGFCFGESLKDIVYIPIGHQKKEDDLIEINNINQLKIEEVIYALQDWFSSNENPKTLQNAKYDRLILLRHGIILNGVVIDTLLADYICDATLKHSLDEIAYREFGFKPKSFSDVVKKGEDFSSVDIKTASMYCGMDVYLTRK
;
A
#
# COMPACT_ATOMS: atom_id res chain seq x y z
N LEU A 1 1.09 3.07 23.90
CA LEU A 1 1.81 4.15 23.17
C LEU A 1 2.46 5.18 24.12
N ARG A 2 1.75 5.70 25.14
CA ARG A 2 2.38 6.68 26.07
C ARG A 2 3.43 6.05 26.98
N ALA A 3 3.21 4.81 27.44
CA ALA A 3 4.15 4.06 28.28
C ALA A 3 5.42 3.63 27.54
N ASP A 4 5.34 3.42 26.22
CA ASP A 4 6.46 2.92 25.40
C ASP A 4 7.10 3.99 24.50
N LYS A 5 6.90 5.25 24.83
CA LYS A 5 7.42 6.37 24.04
C LYS A 5 8.93 6.28 23.82
N ASP A 6 9.68 5.96 24.85
CA ASP A 6 11.14 5.89 24.80
C ASP A 6 11.62 4.72 23.94
N ASN A 7 10.92 3.58 23.98
CA ASN A 7 11.17 2.43 23.12
C ASN A 7 10.88 2.77 21.65
N ALA A 8 9.82 3.54 21.38
CA ALA A 8 9.52 3.99 20.01
C ALA A 8 10.62 4.92 19.46
N TYR A 9 11.15 5.84 20.26
CA TYR A 9 12.28 6.69 19.87
C TYR A 9 13.57 5.88 19.67
N LEU A 10 13.84 4.90 20.52
CA LEU A 10 14.97 3.99 20.37
C LEU A 10 14.85 3.18 19.09
N SER A 11 13.69 2.60 18.81
CA SER A 11 13.42 1.84 17.57
C SER A 11 13.62 2.70 16.33
N ARG A 12 13.13 3.95 16.34
CA ARG A 12 13.39 4.91 15.26
C ARG A 12 14.88 5.15 15.05
N LYS A 13 15.62 5.37 16.13
CA LYS A 13 17.09 5.61 16.07
C LYS A 13 17.84 4.39 15.54
N LEU A 14 17.43 3.18 15.92
CA LEU A 14 18.02 1.93 15.45
C LEU A 14 17.69 1.63 13.97
N ALA A 15 16.51 2.06 13.51
CA ALA A 15 16.09 1.94 12.13
C ALA A 15 16.65 3.03 11.20
N GLU A 16 17.32 4.05 11.75
CA GLU A 16 17.91 5.14 10.97
C GLU A 16 19.09 4.64 10.13
N ILE A 17 18.97 4.78 8.80
CA ILE A 17 20.03 4.40 7.87
C ILE A 17 21.10 5.49 7.89
N LEU A 18 22.27 5.16 8.43
CA LEU A 18 23.43 6.05 8.42
C LEU A 18 24.09 6.03 7.03
N ILE A 19 23.85 7.08 6.24
CA ILE A 19 24.40 7.23 4.89
C ILE A 19 25.81 7.86 4.85
N LYS A 20 26.29 8.38 5.99
CA LYS A 20 27.62 9.02 6.12
C LYS A 20 28.49 8.22 7.08
N ILE A 21 28.69 6.94 6.78
CA ILE A 21 29.64 6.13 7.55
C ILE A 21 31.04 6.32 6.94
N PRO A 22 32.07 6.65 7.72
CA PRO A 22 33.43 6.73 7.22
C PRO A 22 33.94 5.32 6.88
N ILE A 23 33.74 4.91 5.64
CA ILE A 23 34.27 3.64 5.12
C ILE A 23 35.65 3.93 4.53
N ASN A 24 36.71 3.49 5.22
CA ASN A 24 38.08 3.65 4.78
C ASN A 24 38.53 2.57 3.79
N THR A 25 37.65 1.66 3.39
CA THR A 25 37.94 0.55 2.48
C THR A 25 37.41 0.88 1.09
N LYS A 26 38.25 0.76 0.06
CA LYS A 26 37.77 0.74 -1.32
C LYS A 26 36.94 -0.51 -1.51
N ILE A 27 35.67 -0.34 -1.86
CA ILE A 27 34.81 -1.46 -2.23
C ILE A 27 35.28 -1.89 -3.64
N ASP A 28 35.83 -3.09 -3.73
CA ASP A 28 36.09 -3.71 -5.02
C ASP A 28 34.77 -4.25 -5.58
N HIS A 29 34.33 -3.70 -6.70
CA HIS A 29 33.12 -4.13 -7.38
C HIS A 29 33.32 -5.36 -8.28
N ASN A 30 34.54 -5.94 -8.32
CA ASN A 30 34.77 -7.16 -9.05
C ASN A 30 34.16 -8.35 -8.30
N LEU A 31 33.03 -8.84 -8.83
CA LEU A 31 32.41 -10.07 -8.35
C LEU A 31 33.28 -11.27 -8.81
N GLU A 32 34.18 -11.73 -7.96
CA GLU A 32 35.05 -12.89 -8.24
C GLU A 32 34.33 -14.25 -8.07
N GLY A 33 33.00 -14.21 -7.85
CA GLY A 33 32.21 -15.38 -7.53
C GLY A 33 32.09 -15.61 -6.02
N ILE A 34 31.13 -16.44 -5.64
CA ILE A 34 30.88 -16.78 -4.24
C ILE A 34 31.64 -18.00 -3.82
N ASN A 35 32.44 -17.90 -2.75
CA ASN A 35 33.01 -19.05 -2.07
C ASN A 35 31.93 -19.74 -1.23
N GLU A 36 31.38 -20.83 -1.73
CA GLU A 36 30.25 -21.54 -1.13
C GLU A 36 30.53 -22.00 0.31
N SER A 37 31.71 -22.59 0.56
CA SER A 37 32.08 -23.09 1.89
C SER A 37 32.14 -21.95 2.91
N LYS A 38 32.73 -20.81 2.55
CA LYS A 38 32.88 -19.67 3.42
C LYS A 38 31.51 -18.96 3.64
N LEU A 39 30.65 -18.92 2.61
CA LEU A 39 29.30 -18.39 2.74
C LEU A 39 28.49 -19.28 3.67
N THR A 40 28.50 -20.59 3.51
CA THR A 40 27.82 -21.56 4.37
C THR A 40 28.25 -21.40 5.82
N GLU A 41 29.57 -21.42 6.08
CA GLU A 41 30.11 -21.22 7.43
C GLU A 41 29.64 -19.91 8.09
N ASN A 42 29.62 -18.82 7.35
CA ASN A 42 29.19 -17.53 7.89
C ASN A 42 27.68 -17.50 8.15
N LEU A 43 26.88 -18.10 7.28
CA LEU A 43 25.42 -18.21 7.48
C LEU A 43 25.07 -19.09 8.67
N GLU A 44 25.83 -20.18 8.90
CA GLU A 44 25.70 -21.02 10.09
C GLU A 44 26.05 -20.26 11.36
N LYS A 45 27.18 -19.55 11.38
CA LYS A 45 27.60 -18.72 12.52
C LYS A 45 26.58 -17.63 12.88
N LEU A 46 25.86 -17.11 11.88
CA LEU A 46 24.83 -16.10 12.05
C LEU A 46 23.41 -16.70 12.26
N GLU A 47 23.31 -18.03 12.37
CA GLU A 47 22.05 -18.78 12.54
C GLU A 47 21.00 -18.47 11.45
N LEU A 48 21.45 -18.08 10.24
CA LEU A 48 20.57 -17.73 9.13
C LEU A 48 20.15 -18.96 8.31
N HIS A 49 19.45 -19.90 8.97
CA HIS A 49 19.09 -21.22 8.41
C HIS A 49 18.22 -21.15 7.15
N SER A 50 17.42 -20.11 6.99
CA SER A 50 16.61 -19.90 5.78
C SER A 50 17.47 -19.58 4.55
N LEU A 51 18.59 -18.89 4.73
CA LEU A 51 19.52 -18.54 3.66
C LEU A 51 20.45 -19.69 3.31
N LEU A 52 20.78 -20.57 4.26
CA LEU A 52 21.55 -21.79 4.00
C LEU A 52 20.93 -22.65 2.90
N LYS A 53 19.60 -22.74 2.86
CA LYS A 53 18.85 -23.47 1.83
C LYS A 53 18.94 -22.85 0.43
N GLN A 54 19.45 -21.61 0.32
CA GLN A 54 19.52 -20.84 -0.90
C GLN A 54 20.96 -20.63 -1.42
N VAL A 55 21.96 -21.18 -0.75
CA VAL A 55 23.39 -21.00 -1.09
C VAL A 55 23.68 -21.40 -2.54
N SER A 56 23.13 -22.52 -3.01
CA SER A 56 23.28 -22.97 -4.40
C SER A 56 22.66 -21.99 -5.41
N THR A 57 21.55 -21.37 -5.06
CA THR A 57 20.88 -20.34 -5.88
C THR A 57 21.73 -19.08 -5.95
N PHE A 58 22.31 -18.64 -4.83
CA PHE A 58 23.23 -17.50 -4.81
C PHE A 58 24.48 -17.77 -5.64
N LYS A 59 25.05 -18.97 -5.54
CA LYS A 59 26.20 -19.36 -6.36
C LYS A 59 25.90 -19.28 -7.87
N ALA A 60 24.72 -19.75 -8.29
CA ALA A 60 24.29 -19.69 -9.68
C ALA A 60 24.11 -18.24 -10.17
N LEU A 61 23.57 -17.35 -9.35
CA LEU A 61 23.36 -15.94 -9.69
C LEU A 61 24.67 -15.16 -9.84
N PHE A 62 25.73 -15.53 -9.10
CA PHE A 62 27.02 -14.84 -9.09
C PHE A 62 28.15 -15.64 -9.80
N SER A 63 27.82 -16.72 -10.53
CA SER A 63 28.76 -17.38 -11.40
C SER A 63 28.95 -16.59 -12.70
N LYS A 64 30.14 -16.67 -13.29
CA LYS A 64 30.45 -16.02 -14.58
C LYS A 64 29.50 -16.43 -15.72
N GLU A 65 28.84 -17.59 -15.60
CA GLU A 65 27.85 -18.09 -16.54
C GLU A 65 26.44 -17.48 -16.34
N GLY A 66 26.14 -16.98 -15.15
CA GLY A 66 24.86 -16.33 -14.82
C GLY A 66 24.75 -14.86 -15.25
N LEU A 67 25.83 -14.25 -15.73
CA LEU A 67 25.86 -12.85 -16.17
C LEU A 67 25.58 -12.66 -17.68
N SER A 68 25.27 -13.73 -18.43
CA SER A 68 24.79 -13.61 -19.80
C SER A 68 23.32 -13.20 -19.82
N GLU A 69 22.99 -12.17 -20.61
CA GLU A 69 21.68 -11.56 -20.78
C GLU A 69 20.58 -12.47 -21.39
N LYS A 70 20.39 -13.66 -20.83
CA LYS A 70 19.27 -14.53 -21.21
C LYS A 70 18.74 -15.17 -19.93
N ASP A 71 17.76 -14.53 -19.35
CA ASP A 71 16.59 -15.10 -18.66
C ASP A 71 15.96 -14.08 -17.71
N ASN A 72 15.24 -13.12 -18.31
CA ASN A 72 14.35 -12.21 -17.58
C ASN A 72 13.03 -12.89 -17.14
N ASN A 73 13.05 -14.22 -16.92
CA ASN A 73 11.88 -14.99 -16.50
C ASN A 73 12.18 -15.88 -15.28
N LEU A 74 12.73 -15.31 -14.22
CA LEU A 74 12.61 -15.93 -12.90
C LEU A 74 11.33 -15.40 -12.24
N SER A 75 10.21 -16.03 -12.60
CA SER A 75 8.98 -15.90 -11.81
C SER A 75 9.28 -16.41 -10.39
N PHE A 76 9.16 -15.53 -9.41
CA PHE A 76 9.06 -15.94 -8.01
C PHE A 76 7.84 -16.83 -7.88
N LYS A 77 8.02 -18.15 -7.88
CA LYS A 77 6.97 -19.08 -7.48
C LYS A 77 6.67 -18.78 -6.02
N GLU A 78 5.45 -18.30 -5.77
CA GLU A 78 4.87 -18.20 -4.44
C GLU A 78 5.04 -19.54 -3.73
N ARG A 79 5.89 -19.58 -2.71
CA ARG A 79 5.97 -20.73 -1.82
C ARG A 79 4.72 -20.70 -0.96
N LYS A 80 3.84 -21.66 -1.16
CA LYS A 80 2.81 -21.99 -0.16
C LYS A 80 3.51 -22.20 1.17
N ILE A 81 3.27 -21.30 2.10
CA ILE A 81 3.61 -21.50 3.50
C ILE A 81 2.65 -22.58 4.00
N VAL A 82 3.19 -23.76 4.26
CA VAL A 82 2.45 -24.83 4.95
C VAL A 82 2.37 -24.39 6.40
N ASN A 83 1.23 -23.85 6.78
CA ASN A 83 0.91 -23.60 8.18
C ASN A 83 0.70 -24.97 8.86
N ASN A 84 1.62 -25.36 9.71
CA ASN A 84 1.34 -26.36 10.71
C ASN A 84 0.43 -25.71 11.76
N ASN A 85 -0.85 -26.04 11.67
CA ASN A 85 -1.82 -25.73 12.72
C ASN A 85 -1.51 -26.60 13.93
N GLU A 86 -0.94 -26.02 14.96
CA GLU A 86 -1.14 -26.49 16.32
C GLU A 86 -2.16 -25.55 16.99
N ASP A 87 -3.12 -26.17 17.62
CA ASP A 87 -4.35 -25.65 18.18
C ASP A 87 -4.19 -24.36 18.98
N ILE A 88 -4.60 -23.24 18.41
CA ILE A 88 -4.98 -22.05 19.17
C ILE A 88 -6.49 -22.18 19.39
N GLU A 89 -6.90 -22.33 20.65
CA GLU A 89 -8.30 -22.30 21.06
C GLU A 89 -8.99 -21.11 20.38
N LEU A 90 -9.93 -21.42 19.51
CA LEU A 90 -10.86 -20.45 18.93
C LEU A 90 -11.65 -19.83 20.07
N ILE A 91 -11.26 -18.61 20.47
CA ILE A 91 -12.23 -17.72 21.10
C ILE A 91 -13.27 -17.45 20.01
N THR A 92 -14.38 -18.13 20.11
CA THR A 92 -15.57 -17.91 19.29
C THR A 92 -16.06 -16.49 19.56
N LEU A 93 -15.56 -15.52 18.79
CA LEU A 93 -16.22 -14.24 18.62
C LEU A 93 -17.45 -14.50 17.75
N ASN A 94 -18.55 -14.86 18.42
CA ASN A 94 -19.87 -14.88 17.83
C ASN A 94 -20.31 -13.45 17.54
N GLU A 95 -20.81 -13.25 16.32
CA GLU A 95 -21.41 -12.10 15.69
C GLU A 95 -20.42 -11.31 14.83
N THR A 96 -20.34 -11.69 13.55
CA THR A 96 -19.85 -10.79 12.49
C THR A 96 -20.76 -9.57 12.48
N LYS A 97 -20.22 -8.39 12.82
CA LYS A 97 -20.97 -7.16 12.70
C LYS A 97 -21.30 -6.89 11.24
N ASP A 98 -22.44 -6.29 10.99
CA ASP A 98 -22.83 -5.92 9.63
C ASP A 98 -21.81 -4.96 9.02
N ILE A 99 -21.44 -5.21 7.77
CA ILE A 99 -20.54 -4.33 7.00
C ILE A 99 -21.26 -2.98 6.81
N PRO A 100 -20.63 -1.85 7.16
CA PRO A 100 -21.23 -0.53 6.97
C PRO A 100 -21.62 -0.28 5.51
N GLN A 101 -22.83 0.25 5.31
CA GLN A 101 -23.32 0.62 3.99
C GLN A 101 -22.83 2.03 3.65
N ILE A 102 -21.64 2.11 3.05
CA ILE A 102 -21.05 3.37 2.60
C ILE A 102 -21.72 3.86 1.32
N GLU A 103 -21.73 5.18 1.12
CA GLU A 103 -22.27 5.82 -0.08
C GLU A 103 -21.24 6.78 -0.70
N PRO A 104 -20.18 6.25 -1.39
CA PRO A 104 -19.15 7.09 -1.97
C PRO A 104 -19.70 7.97 -3.10
N LYS A 105 -19.37 9.25 -3.05
CA LYS A 105 -19.62 10.16 -4.17
C LYS A 105 -18.53 9.98 -5.22
N ILE A 106 -18.90 9.73 -6.48
CA ILE A 106 -17.99 9.68 -7.62
C ILE A 106 -17.86 11.09 -8.18
N ILE A 107 -16.63 11.63 -8.22
CA ILE A 107 -16.31 12.91 -8.84
C ILE A 107 -15.74 12.66 -10.23
N ASN A 108 -16.44 13.11 -11.26
CA ASN A 108 -16.11 12.86 -12.66
C ASN A 108 -16.12 14.11 -13.55
N ASN A 109 -16.18 15.30 -12.93
CA ASN A 109 -16.10 16.58 -13.61
C ASN A 109 -15.31 17.60 -12.79
N LEU A 110 -14.78 18.62 -13.46
CA LEU A 110 -13.88 19.61 -12.87
C LEU A 110 -14.56 20.51 -11.84
N GLU A 111 -15.84 20.83 -12.02
CA GLU A 111 -16.57 21.68 -11.08
C GLU A 111 -16.68 20.99 -9.71
N GLU A 112 -17.10 19.73 -9.70
CA GLU A 112 -17.17 18.93 -8.47
C GLU A 112 -15.80 18.71 -7.84
N LEU A 113 -14.75 18.47 -8.67
CA LEU A 113 -13.39 18.33 -8.19
C LEU A 113 -12.92 19.61 -7.48
N ASN A 114 -13.10 20.78 -8.11
CA ASN A 114 -12.69 22.06 -7.53
C ASN A 114 -13.45 22.37 -6.24
N ASN A 115 -14.75 22.07 -6.18
CA ASN A 115 -15.57 22.23 -4.98
C ASN A 115 -15.06 21.31 -3.85
N PHE A 116 -14.73 20.07 -4.17
CA PHE A 116 -14.18 19.12 -3.21
C PHE A 116 -12.80 19.57 -2.70
N VAL A 117 -11.91 19.99 -3.59
CA VAL A 117 -10.60 20.54 -3.20
C VAL A 117 -10.74 21.73 -2.28
N ALA A 118 -11.62 22.68 -2.60
CA ALA A 118 -11.88 23.84 -1.76
C ALA A 118 -12.43 23.46 -0.36
N GLN A 119 -13.15 22.34 -0.25
CA GLN A 119 -13.63 21.79 1.01
C GLN A 119 -12.48 21.19 1.83
N ILE A 120 -11.68 20.29 1.24
CA ILE A 120 -10.61 19.60 1.96
C ILE A 120 -9.45 20.53 2.33
N MET A 121 -9.20 21.57 1.56
CA MET A 121 -8.18 22.61 1.87
C MET A 121 -8.47 23.34 3.20
N LYS A 122 -9.73 23.44 3.61
CA LYS A 122 -10.12 24.06 4.89
C LYS A 122 -9.94 23.14 6.09
N HIS A 123 -9.66 21.86 5.86
CA HIS A 123 -9.54 20.87 6.92
C HIS A 123 -8.10 20.85 7.46
N THR A 124 -7.92 21.28 8.72
CA THR A 124 -6.62 21.42 9.40
C THR A 124 -6.54 20.68 10.73
N ASP A 125 -7.59 19.95 11.12
CA ASP A 125 -7.63 19.23 12.41
C ASP A 125 -6.76 17.97 12.36
N LYS A 126 -5.57 18.03 12.96
CA LYS A 126 -4.62 16.91 13.02
C LYS A 126 -5.11 15.70 13.82
N LYS A 127 -6.18 15.85 14.61
CA LYS A 127 -6.81 14.73 15.35
C LYS A 127 -7.82 13.97 14.49
N LYS A 128 -8.24 14.56 13.39
CA LYS A 128 -9.20 13.98 12.45
C LYS A 128 -8.69 14.07 11.01
N PRO A 129 -7.54 13.47 10.70
CA PRO A 129 -6.94 13.57 9.37
C PRO A 129 -7.88 13.03 8.30
N ILE A 130 -7.74 13.52 7.08
CA ILE A 130 -8.45 12.96 5.92
C ILE A 130 -7.75 11.67 5.50
N ALA A 131 -8.50 10.58 5.39
CA ALA A 131 -7.98 9.35 4.85
C ALA A 131 -7.90 9.41 3.32
N ILE A 132 -6.82 8.85 2.77
CA ILE A 132 -6.57 8.74 1.33
C ILE A 132 -6.14 7.33 1.01
N ASP A 133 -6.49 6.88 -0.19
CA ASP A 133 -5.98 5.66 -0.78
C ASP A 133 -5.81 5.83 -2.30
N THR A 134 -4.86 5.12 -2.89
CA THR A 134 -4.60 5.12 -4.35
C THR A 134 -4.89 3.76 -4.94
N GLU A 135 -5.78 3.69 -5.92
CA GLU A 135 -6.00 2.49 -6.71
C GLU A 135 -5.09 2.46 -7.93
N THR A 136 -4.45 1.33 -8.17
CA THR A 136 -3.38 1.24 -9.18
C THR A 136 -3.41 -0.11 -9.91
N THR A 137 -2.72 -0.16 -11.07
CA THR A 137 -2.65 -1.37 -11.90
C THR A 137 -1.67 -2.43 -11.39
N ASN A 138 -0.76 -2.11 -10.44
CA ASN A 138 0.31 -3.03 -10.05
C ASN A 138 0.80 -2.78 -8.62
N LEU A 139 1.15 -3.83 -7.90
CA LEU A 139 1.76 -3.72 -6.56
C LEU A 139 3.18 -3.13 -6.56
N ASN A 140 3.87 -3.18 -7.70
CA ASN A 140 5.18 -2.50 -7.85
C ASN A 140 4.96 -1.03 -8.18
N PRO A 141 5.25 -0.08 -7.27
CA PRO A 141 4.95 1.34 -7.47
C PRO A 141 5.71 1.97 -8.63
N PHE A 142 6.81 1.36 -9.09
CA PHE A 142 7.58 1.83 -10.25
C PHE A 142 6.98 1.41 -11.61
N LYS A 143 6.05 0.46 -11.61
CA LYS A 143 5.35 -0.04 -12.81
C LYS A 143 3.86 0.28 -12.79
N ALA A 144 3.33 0.64 -11.63
CA ALA A 144 1.92 0.89 -11.42
C ALA A 144 1.46 2.19 -12.09
N GLU A 145 0.32 2.17 -12.74
CA GLU A 145 -0.37 3.38 -13.20
C GLU A 145 -1.54 3.68 -12.26
N LEU A 146 -1.83 4.98 -12.05
CA LEU A 146 -2.90 5.43 -11.18
C LEU A 146 -4.26 5.22 -11.85
N VAL A 147 -5.15 4.49 -11.18
CA VAL A 147 -6.51 4.19 -11.67
C VAL A 147 -7.56 5.06 -10.99
N GLY A 148 -7.39 5.36 -9.71
CA GLY A 148 -8.32 6.19 -8.97
C GLY A 148 -7.75 6.67 -7.64
N LEU A 149 -8.45 7.65 -7.05
CA LEU A 149 -8.14 8.21 -5.74
C LEU A 149 -9.38 8.15 -4.83
N GLY A 150 -9.21 7.60 -3.64
CA GLY A 150 -10.23 7.57 -2.60
C GLY A 150 -9.95 8.57 -1.49
N PHE A 151 -11.01 9.15 -0.92
CA PHE A 151 -10.93 10.06 0.21
C PHE A 151 -12.07 9.79 1.19
N CYS A 152 -11.75 9.79 2.51
CA CYS A 152 -12.76 9.90 3.57
C CYS A 152 -12.42 11.13 4.40
N PHE A 153 -13.30 12.17 4.33
CA PHE A 153 -13.03 13.49 4.88
C PHE A 153 -13.91 13.86 6.09
N GLY A 154 -14.81 12.97 6.50
CA GLY A 154 -15.71 13.19 7.62
C GLY A 154 -16.11 11.91 8.34
N GLU A 155 -17.11 11.97 9.20
CA GLU A 155 -17.57 10.87 10.05
C GLU A 155 -18.77 10.13 9.46
N SER A 156 -19.46 10.74 8.49
CA SER A 156 -20.63 10.15 7.83
C SER A 156 -20.20 9.10 6.80
N LEU A 157 -21.04 8.08 6.61
CA LEU A 157 -20.87 7.07 5.53
C LEU A 157 -20.96 7.67 4.11
N LYS A 158 -21.37 8.96 4.01
CA LYS A 158 -21.43 9.74 2.77
C LYS A 158 -20.25 10.69 2.59
N ASP A 159 -19.39 10.85 3.63
CA ASP A 159 -18.20 11.71 3.57
C ASP A 159 -17.04 10.98 2.87
N ILE A 160 -17.36 10.26 1.82
CA ILE A 160 -16.45 9.45 1.04
C ILE A 160 -16.53 9.89 -0.42
N VAL A 161 -15.36 10.05 -1.03
CA VAL A 161 -15.22 10.46 -2.44
C VAL A 161 -14.33 9.48 -3.15
N TYR A 162 -14.69 9.13 -4.39
CA TYR A 162 -13.85 8.43 -5.34
C TYR A 162 -13.68 9.25 -6.62
N ILE A 163 -12.45 9.41 -7.08
CA ILE A 163 -12.11 10.12 -8.31
C ILE A 163 -11.53 9.10 -9.30
N PRO A 164 -12.31 8.64 -10.30
CA PRO A 164 -11.83 7.74 -11.33
C PRO A 164 -10.91 8.48 -12.32
N ILE A 165 -9.80 7.84 -12.70
CA ILE A 165 -8.76 8.44 -13.56
C ILE A 165 -8.38 7.50 -14.70
N GLY A 166 -8.09 6.22 -14.39
CA GLY A 166 -7.46 5.28 -15.31
C GLY A 166 -8.23 3.99 -15.54
N HIS A 167 -9.55 3.98 -15.35
CA HIS A 167 -10.36 2.79 -15.67
C HIS A 167 -10.48 2.57 -17.17
N GLN A 168 -10.37 1.31 -17.58
CA GLN A 168 -10.53 0.91 -18.98
C GLN A 168 -12.00 0.98 -19.37
N LYS A 169 -12.26 1.46 -20.58
CA LYS A 169 -13.59 1.35 -21.21
C LYS A 169 -13.75 -0.07 -21.74
N LYS A 170 -14.81 -0.78 -21.34
CA LYS A 170 -15.15 -2.06 -21.93
C LYS A 170 -15.82 -1.83 -23.28
N GLU A 171 -15.28 -2.41 -24.35
CA GLU A 171 -15.84 -2.33 -25.73
C GLU A 171 -17.24 -2.96 -25.85
N ASP A 172 -17.60 -3.86 -24.93
CA ASP A 172 -18.90 -4.55 -24.91
C ASP A 172 -20.05 -3.78 -24.25
N ASP A 173 -19.79 -2.62 -23.65
CA ASP A 173 -20.85 -1.75 -23.11
C ASP A 173 -21.56 -0.97 -24.23
N LEU A 174 -22.23 -1.69 -25.13
CA LEU A 174 -23.16 -1.15 -26.15
C LEU A 174 -24.37 -0.42 -25.52
N ILE A 175 -24.50 -0.43 -24.21
CA ILE A 175 -25.51 0.30 -23.46
C ILE A 175 -24.80 1.43 -22.70
N GLU A 176 -25.00 2.67 -23.13
CA GLU A 176 -24.45 3.92 -22.56
C GLU A 176 -24.70 4.15 -21.05
N ILE A 177 -25.31 3.20 -20.35
CA ILE A 177 -25.81 3.36 -18.97
C ILE A 177 -24.67 3.35 -17.94
N ASN A 178 -23.47 2.84 -18.28
CA ASN A 178 -22.32 2.74 -17.33
C ASN A 178 -21.07 3.53 -17.74
N ASN A 179 -21.10 4.34 -18.79
CA ASN A 179 -19.99 5.19 -19.19
C ASN A 179 -19.91 6.43 -18.28
N ILE A 180 -19.48 6.24 -17.03
CA ILE A 180 -19.13 7.37 -16.18
C ILE A 180 -17.89 8.03 -16.79
N ASN A 181 -17.99 9.32 -17.14
CA ASN A 181 -16.85 10.09 -17.57
C ASN A 181 -15.75 10.05 -16.50
N GLN A 182 -14.51 10.05 -16.92
CA GLN A 182 -13.37 10.15 -16.03
C GLN A 182 -12.64 11.48 -16.31
N LEU A 183 -12.08 12.04 -15.25
CA LEU A 183 -11.18 13.18 -15.37
C LEU A 183 -9.82 12.75 -15.93
N LYS A 184 -9.14 13.65 -16.62
CA LYS A 184 -7.75 13.40 -17.02
C LYS A 184 -6.85 13.48 -15.79
N ILE A 185 -5.83 12.62 -15.76
CA ILE A 185 -4.89 12.57 -14.64
C ILE A 185 -4.24 13.92 -14.38
N GLU A 186 -3.88 14.66 -15.43
CA GLU A 186 -3.25 15.97 -15.33
C GLU A 186 -4.16 16.99 -14.63
N GLU A 187 -5.46 16.94 -14.91
CA GLU A 187 -6.46 17.82 -14.30
C GLU A 187 -6.61 17.54 -12.80
N VAL A 188 -6.65 16.24 -12.43
CA VAL A 188 -6.77 15.80 -11.03
C VAL A 188 -5.50 16.14 -10.25
N ILE A 189 -4.33 15.88 -10.82
CA ILE A 189 -3.03 16.21 -10.23
C ILE A 189 -2.90 17.70 -10.01
N TYR A 190 -3.21 18.52 -11.03
CA TYR A 190 -3.17 19.97 -10.92
C TYR A 190 -4.08 20.52 -9.82
N ALA A 191 -5.30 20.00 -9.72
CA ALA A 191 -6.25 20.46 -8.72
C ALA A 191 -5.85 20.06 -7.28
N LEU A 192 -5.22 18.88 -7.08
CA LEU A 192 -4.92 18.34 -5.76
C LEU A 192 -3.48 18.57 -5.28
N GLN A 193 -2.56 19.03 -6.13
CA GLN A 193 -1.13 19.14 -5.82
C GLN A 193 -0.84 19.97 -4.55
N ASP A 194 -1.52 21.11 -4.39
CA ASP A 194 -1.31 22.00 -3.25
C ASP A 194 -1.79 21.34 -1.95
N TRP A 195 -2.92 20.63 -2.00
CA TRP A 195 -3.42 19.89 -0.86
C TRP A 195 -2.50 18.72 -0.47
N PHE A 196 -2.04 17.93 -1.45
CA PHE A 196 -1.10 16.84 -1.20
C PHE A 196 0.22 17.33 -0.60
N SER A 197 0.75 18.46 -1.11
CA SER A 197 2.04 19.02 -0.68
C SER A 197 1.98 19.80 0.64
N SER A 198 0.78 20.11 1.14
CA SER A 198 0.58 20.90 2.34
C SER A 198 0.83 20.09 3.62
N ASN A 199 1.62 20.64 4.53
CA ASN A 199 1.78 20.14 5.91
C ASN A 199 0.63 20.53 6.85
N GLU A 200 -0.16 21.53 6.47
CA GLU A 200 -1.29 22.02 7.28
C GLU A 200 -2.55 21.18 7.10
N ASN A 201 -2.65 20.45 6.00
CA ASN A 201 -3.76 19.55 5.71
C ASN A 201 -3.40 18.12 6.14
N PRO A 202 -3.87 17.65 7.31
CA PRO A 202 -3.49 16.36 7.86
C PRO A 202 -4.09 15.21 7.09
N LYS A 203 -3.29 14.20 6.85
CA LYS A 203 -3.63 12.99 6.08
C LYS A 203 -3.37 11.73 6.88
N THR A 204 -4.18 10.71 6.66
CA THR A 204 -3.93 9.34 7.14
C THR A 204 -4.02 8.36 5.97
N LEU A 205 -3.18 7.34 5.96
CA LEU A 205 -3.13 6.31 4.93
C LEU A 205 -2.82 4.95 5.57
N GLN A 206 -3.15 3.90 4.86
CA GLN A 206 -2.70 2.53 5.15
C GLN A 206 -1.48 2.23 4.28
N ASN A 207 -0.27 2.09 4.86
CA ASN A 207 0.98 1.90 4.12
C ASN A 207 1.34 3.09 3.20
N ALA A 208 1.32 4.28 3.75
CA ALA A 208 1.58 5.56 3.05
C ALA A 208 2.85 5.59 2.16
N LYS A 209 3.80 4.69 2.40
CA LYS A 209 5.00 4.56 1.58
C LYS A 209 4.68 4.22 0.12
N TYR A 210 3.69 3.37 -0.11
CA TYR A 210 3.27 2.99 -1.46
C TYR A 210 2.66 4.19 -2.21
N ASP A 211 1.65 4.83 -1.62
CA ASP A 211 0.96 5.98 -2.21
C ASP A 211 1.92 7.15 -2.46
N ARG A 212 2.84 7.36 -1.54
CA ARG A 212 3.90 8.38 -1.70
C ARG A 212 4.73 8.16 -2.96
N LEU A 213 5.09 6.92 -3.27
CA LEU A 213 5.86 6.60 -4.49
C LEU A 213 5.00 6.76 -5.75
N ILE A 214 3.73 6.37 -5.70
CA ILE A 214 2.80 6.58 -6.81
C ILE A 214 2.66 8.09 -7.11
N LEU A 215 2.33 8.89 -6.09
CA LEU A 215 2.15 10.34 -6.24
C LEU A 215 3.44 11.03 -6.70
N LEU A 216 4.61 10.59 -6.21
CA LEU A 216 5.90 11.15 -6.61
C LEU A 216 6.18 10.95 -8.10
N ARG A 217 5.78 9.84 -8.70
CA ARG A 217 5.89 9.60 -10.16
C ARG A 217 5.07 10.59 -10.97
N HIS A 218 4.01 11.16 -10.40
CA HIS A 218 3.21 12.22 -11.00
C HIS A 218 3.65 13.63 -10.57
N GLY A 219 4.83 13.76 -9.94
CA GLY A 219 5.40 15.05 -9.53
C GLY A 219 4.84 15.60 -8.22
N ILE A 220 4.04 14.82 -7.49
CA ILE A 220 3.47 15.24 -6.19
C ILE A 220 4.34 14.76 -5.05
N ILE A 221 4.70 15.68 -4.15
CA ILE A 221 5.34 15.37 -2.87
C ILE A 221 4.23 15.27 -1.82
N LEU A 222 3.95 14.05 -1.35
CA LEU A 222 2.96 13.85 -0.30
C LEU A 222 3.49 14.30 1.06
N ASN A 223 2.94 15.38 1.59
CA ASN A 223 3.24 15.94 2.92
C ASN A 223 2.02 15.88 3.85
N GLY A 224 2.23 16.19 5.14
CA GLY A 224 1.14 16.26 6.12
C GLY A 224 0.56 14.90 6.51
N VAL A 225 1.25 13.81 6.25
CA VAL A 225 0.86 12.48 6.75
C VAL A 225 1.13 12.43 8.26
N VAL A 226 0.07 12.36 9.05
CA VAL A 226 0.13 12.35 10.51
C VAL A 226 -0.06 10.96 11.10
N ILE A 227 -0.72 10.06 10.38
CA ILE A 227 -0.92 8.66 10.75
C ILE A 227 -0.72 7.78 9.52
N ASP A 228 0.03 6.71 9.69
CA ASP A 228 0.04 5.52 8.83
C ASP A 228 -0.51 4.36 9.66
N THR A 229 -1.70 3.86 9.31
CA THR A 229 -2.42 2.89 10.13
C THR A 229 -1.71 1.54 10.18
N LEU A 230 -1.00 1.13 9.11
CA LEU A 230 -0.17 -0.07 9.12
C LEU A 230 0.96 0.06 10.14
N LEU A 231 1.68 1.19 10.14
CA LEU A 231 2.78 1.41 11.07
C LEU A 231 2.28 1.60 12.50
N ALA A 232 1.12 2.24 12.70
CA ALA A 232 0.51 2.41 14.01
C ALA A 232 0.14 1.05 14.63
N ASP A 233 -0.50 0.18 13.85
CA ASP A 233 -0.85 -1.18 14.28
C ASP A 233 0.40 -2.02 14.55
N TYR A 234 1.42 -1.95 13.69
CA TYR A 234 2.70 -2.63 13.89
C TYR A 234 3.41 -2.23 15.19
N ILE A 235 3.34 -0.95 15.59
CA ILE A 235 3.92 -0.47 16.83
C ILE A 235 3.12 -0.98 18.04
N CYS A 236 1.81 -1.20 17.89
CA CYS A 236 0.98 -1.74 18.96
C CYS A 236 1.30 -3.21 19.23
N ASP A 237 1.42 -4.04 18.20
CA ASP A 237 1.81 -5.45 18.31
C ASP A 237 2.43 -5.94 16.99
N ALA A 238 3.75 -6.05 16.95
CA ALA A 238 4.51 -6.48 15.76
C ALA A 238 4.31 -7.97 15.40
N THR A 239 3.63 -8.75 16.22
CA THR A 239 3.40 -10.20 15.99
C THR A 239 2.17 -10.48 15.14
N LEU A 240 1.31 -9.48 14.95
CA LEU A 240 0.05 -9.60 14.23
C LEU A 240 0.24 -9.35 12.71
N LYS A 241 -0.81 -9.64 11.95
CA LYS A 241 -0.90 -9.21 10.55
C LYS A 241 -1.46 -7.79 10.49
N HIS A 242 -0.85 -6.94 9.67
CA HIS A 242 -1.13 -5.50 9.60
C HIS A 242 -1.80 -5.06 8.29
N SER A 243 -2.39 -6.00 7.54
CA SER A 243 -3.23 -5.65 6.40
C SER A 243 -4.54 -5.02 6.88
N LEU A 244 -5.12 -4.14 6.06
CA LEU A 244 -6.30 -3.38 6.44
C LEU A 244 -7.49 -4.28 6.81
N ASP A 245 -7.68 -5.39 6.09
CA ASP A 245 -8.72 -6.38 6.35
C ASP A 245 -8.53 -7.09 7.72
N GLU A 246 -7.30 -7.40 8.10
CA GLU A 246 -7.01 -8.01 9.41
C GLU A 246 -7.18 -7.00 10.55
N ILE A 247 -6.77 -5.75 10.36
CA ILE A 247 -7.03 -4.66 11.31
C ILE A 247 -8.53 -4.44 11.46
N ALA A 248 -9.26 -4.33 10.35
CA ALA A 248 -10.71 -4.16 10.36
C ALA A 248 -11.43 -5.29 11.08
N TYR A 249 -11.00 -6.53 10.88
CA TYR A 249 -11.58 -7.67 11.58
C TYR A 249 -11.36 -7.61 13.10
N ARG A 250 -10.15 -7.23 13.54
CA ARG A 250 -9.84 -7.13 14.97
C ARG A 250 -10.59 -5.98 15.64
N GLU A 251 -10.60 -4.81 15.00
CA GLU A 251 -11.14 -3.59 15.62
C GLU A 251 -12.65 -3.44 15.45
N PHE A 252 -13.19 -3.89 14.31
CA PHE A 252 -14.59 -3.67 13.96
C PHE A 252 -15.43 -4.95 13.85
N GLY A 253 -14.81 -6.13 13.82
CA GLY A 253 -15.51 -7.42 13.81
C GLY A 253 -16.04 -7.85 12.43
N PHE A 254 -15.60 -7.23 11.34
CA PHE A 254 -15.95 -7.65 9.97
C PHE A 254 -14.75 -7.56 9.03
N LYS A 255 -14.77 -8.34 7.94
CA LYS A 255 -13.79 -8.25 6.87
C LYS A 255 -14.39 -7.56 5.66
N PRO A 256 -13.73 -6.51 5.11
CA PRO A 256 -14.13 -5.91 3.84
C PRO A 256 -13.89 -6.89 2.69
N LYS A 257 -14.36 -6.54 1.49
CA LYS A 257 -13.99 -7.26 0.27
C LYS A 257 -12.49 -7.19 0.04
N SER A 258 -11.89 -8.33 -0.33
CA SER A 258 -10.49 -8.38 -0.72
C SER A 258 -10.30 -7.93 -2.18
N PHE A 259 -9.06 -7.62 -2.56
CA PHE A 259 -8.70 -7.33 -3.96
C PHE A 259 -9.17 -8.43 -4.93
N SER A 260 -9.01 -9.70 -4.55
CA SER A 260 -9.43 -10.85 -5.37
C SER A 260 -10.95 -11.00 -5.52
N ASP A 261 -11.75 -10.31 -4.70
CA ASP A 261 -13.21 -10.31 -4.82
C ASP A 261 -13.70 -9.29 -5.87
N VAL A 262 -12.86 -8.33 -6.24
CA VAL A 262 -13.21 -7.27 -7.20
C VAL A 262 -12.44 -7.35 -8.51
N VAL A 263 -11.19 -7.84 -8.49
CA VAL A 263 -10.35 -7.99 -9.68
C VAL A 263 -10.34 -9.45 -10.15
N LYS A 264 -10.67 -9.68 -11.40
CA LYS A 264 -10.64 -11.03 -11.98
C LYS A 264 -9.20 -11.52 -12.17
N LYS A 265 -9.04 -12.83 -12.10
CA LYS A 265 -7.73 -13.46 -12.30
C LYS A 265 -7.13 -13.11 -13.67
N GLY A 266 -5.96 -12.50 -13.67
CA GLY A 266 -5.24 -12.08 -14.89
C GLY A 266 -5.56 -10.67 -15.36
N GLU A 267 -6.46 -9.97 -14.69
CA GLU A 267 -6.76 -8.55 -14.89
C GLU A 267 -6.08 -7.71 -13.80
N ASP A 268 -6.08 -6.40 -13.97
CA ASP A 268 -5.68 -5.43 -12.97
C ASP A 268 -6.86 -4.54 -12.57
N PHE A 269 -6.64 -3.61 -11.63
CA PHE A 269 -7.71 -2.77 -11.08
C PHE A 269 -8.36 -1.85 -12.11
N SER A 270 -7.67 -1.52 -13.21
CA SER A 270 -8.24 -0.69 -14.28
C SER A 270 -9.43 -1.34 -14.98
N SER A 271 -9.55 -2.68 -14.92
CA SER A 271 -10.65 -3.44 -15.50
C SER A 271 -11.93 -3.44 -14.66
N VAL A 272 -11.83 -3.01 -13.38
CA VAL A 272 -12.97 -2.94 -12.45
C VAL A 272 -13.89 -1.79 -12.85
N ASP A 273 -15.20 -2.03 -12.87
CA ASP A 273 -16.16 -0.94 -13.11
C ASP A 273 -16.10 0.13 -12.02
N ILE A 274 -16.32 1.40 -12.39
CA ILE A 274 -16.12 2.56 -11.52
C ILE A 274 -17.00 2.49 -10.25
N LYS A 275 -18.21 1.95 -10.35
CA LYS A 275 -19.11 1.85 -9.20
C LYS A 275 -18.57 0.81 -8.19
N THR A 276 -18.14 -0.35 -8.66
CA THR A 276 -17.51 -1.39 -7.82
C THR A 276 -16.21 -0.86 -7.22
N ALA A 277 -15.38 -0.19 -8.02
CA ALA A 277 -14.13 0.43 -7.57
C ALA A 277 -14.37 1.50 -6.50
N SER A 278 -15.38 2.35 -6.67
CA SER A 278 -15.72 3.38 -5.68
C SER A 278 -16.16 2.79 -4.34
N MET A 279 -16.88 1.65 -4.36
CA MET A 279 -17.29 0.95 -3.14
C MET A 279 -16.10 0.26 -2.45
N TYR A 280 -15.19 -0.33 -3.23
CA TYR A 280 -13.98 -0.98 -2.72
C TYR A 280 -13.05 0.06 -2.07
N CYS A 281 -12.55 1.00 -2.84
CA CYS A 281 -11.66 2.08 -2.37
C CYS A 281 -12.33 2.93 -1.27
N GLY A 282 -13.66 3.17 -1.39
CA GLY A 282 -14.44 3.88 -0.38
C GLY A 282 -14.44 3.17 0.97
N MET A 283 -14.49 1.83 0.99
CA MET A 283 -14.39 1.05 2.22
C MET A 283 -12.97 1.14 2.80
N ASP A 284 -11.93 1.09 1.98
CA ASP A 284 -10.56 1.16 2.43
C ASP A 284 -10.24 2.52 3.08
N VAL A 285 -10.66 3.64 2.49
CA VAL A 285 -10.49 4.97 3.11
C VAL A 285 -11.39 5.18 4.33
N TYR A 286 -12.57 4.57 4.37
CA TYR A 286 -13.45 4.61 5.54
C TYR A 286 -12.79 3.90 6.73
N LEU A 287 -12.28 2.70 6.53
CA LEU A 287 -11.59 1.92 7.57
C LEU A 287 -10.30 2.59 8.02
N THR A 288 -9.51 3.13 7.07
CA THR A 288 -8.27 3.86 7.36
C THR A 288 -8.52 5.11 8.21
N ARG A 289 -9.70 5.74 8.08
CA ARG A 289 -10.06 6.90 8.89
C ARG A 289 -10.56 6.53 10.29
N LYS A 290 -11.24 5.39 10.45
CA LYS A 290 -11.80 4.91 11.74
C LYS A 290 -10.75 4.35 12.66
#